data_4f1504ea6930f6336eadbc661e857a83
#
_entry.id   4f1504ea6930f6336eadbc661e857a83
#
_cell.length_a   1.000
_cell.length_b   1.000
_cell.length_c   1.000
_cell.angle_alpha   90.00
_cell.angle_beta   90.00
_cell.angle_gamma   90.00
#
_symmetry.space_group_name_H-M   'P 1'
#
loop_
_entity.id
_entity.type
_entity.pdbx_description
1 polymer ?
#
loop_
_entity_poly.entity_id
_entity_poly.type
_entity_poly.pdbx_seq_one_letter_code
_entity_poly.pdbx_strand_id
1 'polypeptide(L)'
;MDLQVDEQQILECQMKSQASSLIHERRSANYKPNIWKYGFLESLNSKYDGDDYTRQSKKLIEDVKNHMMFVETKDLIAQLELIDNIGKLGLTNHFEKEIKEALDTIASIENNDPYMTENLYATALHFKILRQHGYKVSQDVFGGFLDERGVLEKSHFSDVKGMLELLEASSLALDGENILDVAKASSTVALRDSNICNILDNNLARHVVHALELSSHRRVGWFNVKWHIDAYEKDNHVKTILLELAKLNFNMVQATLQKDIKEASKWWKDLGLAEHLKFARDRPVESFMFAVGLNFQPDYTSFRIRLTKVIYLIPIIDDVYDVYGSLEELKLFTNAVDRWDVGETEQLPECMKICFQVLYNTTCEIAHEIEEENGWNLVLPHLSKVWADFCKALLLEAEWYSSGYTPSLEEYLSNGCISSSISILLVHSFFSTTHRDQPTEENIADFWHKNEDFVNNISLIVRLTNDLATSRAEQERGGAPSAILCYMRETNVSEDIAEMKIKGMIDKAWKKINGKCLRTPQVPFLSSFINIATNIGRMVHNLYQDGDGFSDQEKGSRLIQSLLAEPLLL
;
A
#
# COMPACT_ATOMS: atom_id res chain seq x y z
N MET A 1 -61.83 -10.76 45.78
CA MET A 1 -60.41 -10.93 46.05
C MET A 1 -59.72 -11.44 44.76
N ASP A 2 -59.77 -10.68 43.70
CA ASP A 2 -59.17 -11.07 42.39
C ASP A 2 -59.18 -9.89 41.40
N LEU A 3 -58.54 -8.79 41.75
CA LEU A 3 -58.34 -7.66 40.80
C LEU A 3 -57.02 -6.89 41.02
N GLN A 4 -56.13 -7.38 41.90
CA GLN A 4 -54.83 -6.70 42.13
C GLN A 4 -53.60 -7.40 41.54
N VAL A 5 -53.78 -8.56 40.88
CA VAL A 5 -52.69 -9.32 40.29
C VAL A 5 -52.42 -8.88 38.84
N ASP A 6 -53.38 -8.20 38.20
CA ASP A 6 -53.29 -7.86 36.76
C ASP A 6 -52.49 -6.57 36.45
N GLU A 7 -52.48 -5.60 37.37
CA GLU A 7 -51.77 -4.32 37.12
C GLU A 7 -50.24 -4.45 37.17
N GLN A 8 -49.70 -5.29 38.06
CA GLN A 8 -48.24 -5.51 38.09
C GLN A 8 -47.73 -6.34 36.90
N GLN A 9 -48.50 -7.32 36.45
CA GLN A 9 -48.16 -8.08 35.24
C GLN A 9 -48.30 -7.25 33.97
N ILE A 10 -49.26 -6.33 33.90
CA ILE A 10 -49.44 -5.39 32.79
C ILE A 10 -48.28 -4.37 32.79
N LEU A 11 -47.83 -3.87 33.96
CA LEU A 11 -46.70 -2.97 34.09
C LEU A 11 -45.35 -3.65 33.71
N GLU A 12 -45.14 -4.91 34.16
CA GLU A 12 -43.98 -5.70 33.75
C GLU A 12 -43.99 -6.05 32.25
N CYS A 13 -45.16 -6.36 31.68
CA CYS A 13 -45.30 -6.55 30.24
C CYS A 13 -45.08 -5.26 29.44
N GLN A 14 -45.56 -4.13 29.94
CA GLN A 14 -45.31 -2.79 29.35
C GLN A 14 -43.86 -2.36 29.50
N MET A 15 -43.21 -2.62 30.64
CA MET A 15 -41.76 -2.37 30.81
C MET A 15 -40.91 -3.30 29.94
N LYS A 16 -41.26 -4.58 29.80
CA LYS A 16 -40.62 -5.51 28.87
C LYS A 16 -40.90 -5.13 27.40
N SER A 17 -42.09 -4.66 27.08
CA SER A 17 -42.45 -4.13 25.76
C SER A 17 -41.75 -2.82 25.45
N GLN A 18 -41.59 -1.90 26.41
CA GLN A 18 -40.80 -0.68 26.25
C GLN A 18 -39.29 -0.95 26.21
N ALA A 19 -38.78 -1.92 26.96
CA ALA A 19 -37.38 -2.37 26.84
C ALA A 19 -37.12 -3.10 25.53
N SER A 20 -38.10 -3.76 24.92
CA SER A 20 -37.98 -4.38 23.61
C SER A 20 -38.19 -3.40 22.44
N SER A 21 -38.80 -2.22 22.68
CA SER A 21 -39.01 -1.18 21.67
C SER A 21 -37.83 -0.18 21.55
N LEU A 22 -36.81 -0.35 22.38
CA LEU A 22 -35.49 0.35 22.26
C LEU A 22 -34.43 -0.54 21.62
N ILE A 23 -34.81 -1.50 20.79
CA ILE A 23 -33.87 -2.05 19.81
C ILE A 23 -33.68 -0.92 18.77
N HIS A 24 -32.72 -0.06 19.00
CA HIS A 24 -32.21 0.82 17.94
C HIS A 24 -31.91 -0.07 16.75
N GLU A 25 -32.61 0.16 15.65
CA GLU A 25 -32.36 -0.55 14.40
C GLU A 25 -30.90 -0.30 14.03
N ARG A 26 -30.05 -1.33 14.17
CA ARG A 26 -28.62 -1.22 13.92
C ARG A 26 -28.41 -0.90 12.45
N ARG A 27 -27.54 0.05 12.14
CA ARG A 27 -27.18 0.35 10.75
C ARG A 27 -26.53 -0.87 10.10
N SER A 28 -26.66 -1.01 8.80
CA SER A 28 -26.00 -2.05 8.01
C SER A 28 -25.43 -1.43 6.74
N ALA A 29 -24.18 -1.69 6.45
CA ALA A 29 -23.55 -1.33 5.19
C ALA A 29 -23.84 -2.35 4.07
N ASN A 30 -24.51 -3.47 4.38
CA ASN A 30 -24.85 -4.54 3.44
C ASN A 30 -23.64 -5.04 2.64
N TYR A 31 -22.51 -5.23 3.31
CA TYR A 31 -21.31 -5.74 2.67
C TYR A 31 -21.53 -7.10 2.02
N LYS A 32 -20.99 -7.29 0.83
CA LYS A 32 -21.00 -8.59 0.15
C LYS A 32 -20.23 -9.63 0.98
N PRO A 33 -20.74 -10.88 1.08
CA PRO A 33 -20.01 -11.97 1.74
C PRO A 33 -18.62 -12.20 1.12
N ASN A 34 -17.71 -12.75 1.91
CA ASN A 34 -16.40 -13.17 1.43
C ASN A 34 -16.52 -14.18 0.29
N ILE A 35 -15.86 -13.93 -0.83
CA ILE A 35 -15.87 -14.81 -2.01
C ILE A 35 -14.86 -15.95 -1.88
N TRP A 36 -13.84 -15.82 -1.03
CA TRP A 36 -12.78 -16.79 -0.86
C TRP A 36 -13.18 -17.87 0.15
N LYS A 37 -13.18 -19.11 -0.31
CA LYS A 37 -13.50 -20.26 0.55
C LYS A 37 -12.24 -20.85 1.15
N TYR A 38 -12.29 -21.19 2.44
CA TYR A 38 -11.18 -21.83 3.16
C TYR A 38 -10.61 -23.05 2.40
N GLY A 39 -11.50 -23.95 1.90
CA GLY A 39 -11.08 -25.12 1.13
C GLY A 39 -10.30 -24.80 -0.15
N PHE A 40 -10.56 -23.65 -0.80
CA PHE A 40 -9.75 -23.18 -1.92
C PHE A 40 -8.35 -22.80 -1.45
N LEU A 41 -8.24 -22.04 -0.36
CA LEU A 41 -6.94 -21.62 0.18
C LEU A 41 -6.09 -22.82 0.64
N GLU A 42 -6.71 -23.81 1.28
CA GLU A 42 -6.03 -25.07 1.64
C GLU A 42 -5.56 -25.88 0.42
N SER A 43 -6.29 -25.83 -0.69
CA SER A 43 -5.97 -26.59 -1.91
C SER A 43 -4.78 -26.01 -2.69
N LEU A 44 -4.40 -24.76 -2.42
CA LEU A 44 -3.27 -24.12 -3.10
C LEU A 44 -2.00 -24.95 -2.89
N ASN A 45 -1.36 -25.37 -3.97
CA ASN A 45 -0.14 -26.15 -3.89
C ASN A 45 0.76 -25.88 -5.10
N SER A 46 2.04 -25.71 -4.86
CA SER A 46 3.02 -25.45 -5.90
C SER A 46 4.12 -26.50 -5.85
N LYS A 47 4.59 -26.92 -7.01
CA LYS A 47 5.77 -27.78 -7.14
C LYS A 47 7.09 -27.02 -7.03
N TYR A 48 7.04 -25.68 -7.07
CA TYR A 48 8.23 -24.82 -7.19
C TYR A 48 8.92 -24.50 -5.86
N ASP A 49 8.61 -25.21 -4.79
CA ASP A 49 9.27 -25.11 -3.48
C ASP A 49 10.35 -26.19 -3.22
N GLY A 50 10.63 -27.03 -4.21
CA GLY A 50 11.59 -28.12 -4.10
C GLY A 50 13.05 -27.68 -4.30
N ASP A 51 13.99 -28.48 -3.74
CA ASP A 51 15.43 -28.25 -3.82
C ASP A 51 15.96 -28.16 -5.26
N ASP A 52 15.32 -28.84 -6.21
CA ASP A 52 15.70 -28.81 -7.63
C ASP A 52 15.54 -27.41 -8.21
N TYR A 53 14.43 -26.74 -7.93
CA TYR A 53 14.18 -25.38 -8.38
C TYR A 53 15.08 -24.37 -7.68
N THR A 54 15.38 -24.58 -6.40
CA THR A 54 16.36 -23.77 -5.68
C THR A 54 17.75 -23.88 -6.31
N ARG A 55 18.18 -25.07 -6.71
CA ARG A 55 19.46 -25.27 -7.42
C ARG A 55 19.45 -24.63 -8.82
N GLN A 56 18.34 -24.78 -9.56
CA GLN A 56 18.18 -24.16 -10.87
C GLN A 56 18.23 -22.63 -10.76
N SER A 57 17.52 -22.05 -9.80
CA SER A 57 17.53 -20.59 -9.56
C SER A 57 18.94 -20.08 -9.24
N LYS A 58 19.68 -20.75 -8.35
CA LYS A 58 21.07 -20.37 -8.05
C LYS A 58 21.97 -20.40 -9.27
N LYS A 59 21.83 -21.42 -10.13
CA LYS A 59 22.59 -21.51 -11.37
C LYS A 59 22.26 -20.35 -12.31
N LEU A 60 20.97 -20.06 -12.52
CA LEU A 60 20.54 -18.95 -13.40
C LEU A 60 21.02 -17.59 -12.85
N ILE A 61 21.01 -17.39 -11.54
CA ILE A 61 21.55 -16.18 -10.90
C ILE A 61 23.04 -16.03 -11.23
N GLU A 62 23.85 -17.10 -11.08
CA GLU A 62 25.27 -17.06 -11.43
C GLU A 62 25.49 -16.85 -12.93
N ASP A 63 24.67 -17.46 -13.78
CA ASP A 63 24.75 -17.27 -15.23
C ASP A 63 24.44 -15.80 -15.62
N VAL A 64 23.43 -15.17 -14.98
CA VAL A 64 23.14 -13.74 -15.17
C VAL A 64 24.30 -12.86 -14.72
N LYS A 65 24.89 -13.14 -13.54
CA LYS A 65 26.05 -12.41 -13.03
C LYS A 65 27.22 -12.49 -14.00
N ASN A 66 27.57 -13.68 -14.45
CA ASN A 66 28.75 -13.92 -15.27
C ASN A 66 28.63 -13.42 -16.70
N HIS A 67 27.43 -13.47 -17.29
CA HIS A 67 27.25 -13.19 -18.73
C HIS A 67 26.61 -11.83 -19.03
N MET A 68 25.98 -11.18 -18.05
CA MET A 68 25.22 -9.96 -18.30
C MET A 68 25.75 -8.75 -17.51
N MET A 69 26.17 -8.93 -16.26
CA MET A 69 26.55 -7.80 -15.39
C MET A 69 28.05 -7.45 -15.44
N PHE A 70 28.90 -8.41 -15.81
CA PHE A 70 30.36 -8.23 -15.88
C PHE A 70 30.93 -8.06 -17.29
N VAL A 71 30.07 -8.07 -18.33
CA VAL A 71 30.56 -7.66 -19.63
C VAL A 71 30.94 -6.19 -19.50
N GLU A 72 32.23 -5.86 -19.75
CA GLU A 72 32.74 -4.49 -19.94
C GLU A 72 31.99 -3.85 -21.13
N THR A 73 30.69 -3.65 -20.99
CA THR A 73 29.93 -2.92 -21.99
C THR A 73 30.24 -1.44 -21.76
N LYS A 74 30.94 -0.84 -22.69
CA LYS A 74 31.03 0.63 -22.80
C LYS A 74 29.65 1.26 -23.08
N ASP A 75 28.63 0.46 -23.20
CA ASP A 75 27.24 0.87 -23.47
C ASP A 75 26.50 1.09 -22.14
N LEU A 76 26.53 2.32 -21.69
CA LEU A 76 25.88 2.80 -20.49
C LEU A 76 24.37 2.56 -20.50
N ILE A 77 23.72 2.73 -21.67
CA ILE A 77 22.28 2.55 -21.81
C ILE A 77 21.90 1.10 -21.63
N ALA A 78 22.63 0.17 -22.25
CA ALA A 78 22.38 -1.25 -22.09
C ALA A 78 22.52 -1.71 -20.63
N GLN A 79 23.42 -1.10 -19.84
CA GLN A 79 23.54 -1.36 -18.41
C GLN A 79 22.33 -0.83 -17.63
N LEU A 80 21.88 0.40 -17.92
CA LEU A 80 20.71 1.00 -17.28
C LEU A 80 19.42 0.24 -17.62
N GLU A 81 19.25 -0.18 -18.89
CA GLU A 81 18.12 -1.02 -19.33
C GLU A 81 18.12 -2.40 -18.62
N LEU A 82 19.29 -2.99 -18.42
CA LEU A 82 19.41 -4.25 -17.68
C LEU A 82 18.97 -4.07 -16.21
N ILE A 83 19.43 -3.02 -15.54
CA ILE A 83 19.05 -2.72 -14.16
C ILE A 83 17.54 -2.46 -14.05
N ASP A 84 16.97 -1.69 -14.98
CA ASP A 84 15.53 -1.42 -15.04
C ASP A 84 14.71 -2.72 -15.23
N ASN A 85 15.15 -3.59 -16.15
CA ASN A 85 14.52 -4.88 -16.38
C ASN A 85 14.62 -5.81 -15.16
N ILE A 86 15.77 -5.90 -14.49
CA ILE A 86 15.93 -6.67 -13.25
C ILE A 86 14.92 -6.20 -12.19
N GLY A 87 14.76 -4.88 -12.04
CA GLY A 87 13.79 -4.29 -11.12
C GLY A 87 12.34 -4.64 -11.48
N LYS A 88 11.96 -4.43 -12.74
CA LYS A 88 10.61 -4.71 -13.26
C LYS A 88 10.24 -6.20 -13.20
N LEU A 89 11.22 -7.09 -13.34
CA LEU A 89 11.05 -8.54 -13.28
C LEU A 89 11.06 -9.11 -11.85
N GLY A 90 11.20 -8.25 -10.82
CA GLY A 90 11.16 -8.65 -9.41
C GLY A 90 12.40 -9.39 -8.92
N LEU A 91 13.56 -9.12 -9.53
CA LEU A 91 14.82 -9.84 -9.29
C LEU A 91 15.86 -9.04 -8.49
N THR A 92 15.56 -7.81 -8.09
CA THR A 92 16.53 -6.87 -7.49
C THR A 92 17.29 -7.47 -6.30
N ASN A 93 16.61 -8.23 -5.43
CA ASN A 93 17.20 -8.85 -4.25
C ASN A 93 18.33 -9.84 -4.55
N HIS A 94 18.36 -10.42 -5.73
CA HIS A 94 19.43 -11.36 -6.14
C HIS A 94 20.68 -10.65 -6.65
N PHE A 95 20.58 -9.35 -6.97
CA PHE A 95 21.63 -8.57 -7.64
C PHE A 95 21.92 -7.21 -6.98
N GLU A 96 21.55 -7.03 -5.69
CA GLU A 96 21.71 -5.74 -4.99
C GLU A 96 23.15 -5.22 -5.01
N LYS A 97 24.11 -6.13 -4.78
CA LYS A 97 25.52 -5.79 -4.76
C LYS A 97 26.00 -5.36 -6.15
N GLU A 98 25.71 -6.13 -7.16
CA GLU A 98 26.11 -5.90 -8.54
C GLU A 98 25.47 -4.63 -9.11
N ILE A 99 24.19 -4.40 -8.82
CA ILE A 99 23.48 -3.16 -9.19
C ILE A 99 24.14 -1.96 -8.52
N LYS A 100 24.46 -2.06 -7.23
CA LYS A 100 25.13 -0.98 -6.50
C LYS A 100 26.50 -0.64 -7.12
N GLU A 101 27.33 -1.65 -7.37
CA GLU A 101 28.66 -1.47 -7.97
C GLU A 101 28.56 -0.83 -9.37
N ALA A 102 27.60 -1.26 -10.19
CA ALA A 102 27.35 -0.66 -11.50
C ALA A 102 26.90 0.80 -11.39
N LEU A 103 25.97 1.09 -10.47
CA LEU A 103 25.45 2.46 -10.28
C LEU A 103 26.48 3.39 -9.64
N ASP A 104 27.33 2.92 -8.74
CA ASP A 104 28.46 3.69 -8.20
C ASP A 104 29.41 4.12 -9.34
N THR A 105 29.65 3.21 -10.29
CA THR A 105 30.46 3.49 -11.47
C THR A 105 29.78 4.52 -12.38
N ILE A 106 28.51 4.29 -12.71
CA ILE A 106 27.70 5.18 -13.58
C ILE A 106 27.61 6.59 -12.99
N ALA A 107 27.35 6.69 -11.68
CA ALA A 107 27.24 7.98 -10.98
C ALA A 107 28.57 8.75 -10.92
N SER A 108 29.71 8.05 -11.03
CA SER A 108 31.04 8.68 -11.05
C SER A 108 31.43 9.25 -12.42
N ILE A 109 30.76 8.84 -13.51
CA ILE A 109 30.99 9.37 -14.85
C ILE A 109 30.42 10.79 -14.90
N GLU A 110 31.27 11.77 -15.20
CA GLU A 110 30.76 13.14 -15.40
C GLU A 110 29.73 13.16 -16.54
N ASN A 111 28.61 13.86 -16.32
CA ASN A 111 27.48 13.97 -17.26
C ASN A 111 27.82 14.77 -18.55
N ASN A 112 29.01 14.66 -19.04
CA ASN A 112 29.52 15.41 -20.22
C ASN A 112 29.48 14.57 -21.50
N ASP A 113 28.90 13.35 -21.46
CA ASP A 113 28.72 12.58 -22.69
C ASP A 113 27.60 13.23 -23.54
N PRO A 114 27.91 13.74 -24.75
CA PRO A 114 26.93 14.38 -25.63
C PRO A 114 25.73 13.48 -25.93
N TYR A 115 25.94 12.16 -26.02
CA TYR A 115 24.86 11.21 -26.27
C TYR A 115 23.83 11.19 -25.13
N MET A 116 24.30 11.35 -23.88
CA MET A 116 23.41 11.39 -22.70
C MET A 116 22.65 12.72 -22.60
N THR A 117 23.21 13.82 -23.11
CA THR A 117 22.60 15.16 -23.00
C THR A 117 21.71 15.54 -24.18
N GLU A 118 21.84 14.86 -25.31
CA GLU A 118 21.06 15.12 -26.54
C GLU A 118 19.97 14.07 -26.80
N ASN A 119 20.00 12.93 -26.09
CA ASN A 119 19.04 11.84 -26.23
C ASN A 119 18.07 11.82 -25.05
N LEU A 120 16.81 12.19 -25.29
CA LEU A 120 15.77 12.27 -24.25
C LEU A 120 15.56 10.94 -23.52
N TYR A 121 15.52 9.82 -24.25
CA TYR A 121 15.37 8.49 -23.65
C TYR A 121 16.52 8.15 -22.70
N ALA A 122 17.76 8.35 -23.15
CA ALA A 122 18.96 8.07 -22.36
C ALA A 122 19.02 8.92 -21.09
N THR A 123 18.76 10.23 -21.22
CA THR A 123 18.72 11.16 -20.08
C THR A 123 17.63 10.77 -19.07
N ALA A 124 16.42 10.47 -19.54
CA ALA A 124 15.31 10.12 -18.69
C ALA A 124 15.53 8.78 -17.96
N LEU A 125 16.05 7.77 -18.68
CA LEU A 125 16.38 6.45 -18.09
C LEU A 125 17.47 6.59 -17.03
N HIS A 126 18.55 7.30 -17.33
CA HIS A 126 19.64 7.57 -16.39
C HIS A 126 19.14 8.28 -15.12
N PHE A 127 18.38 9.36 -15.29
CA PHE A 127 17.78 10.10 -14.18
C PHE A 127 16.89 9.19 -13.32
N LYS A 128 15.99 8.43 -13.95
CA LYS A 128 15.06 7.53 -13.28
C LYS A 128 15.80 6.49 -12.45
N ILE A 129 16.71 5.74 -13.06
CA ILE A 129 17.40 4.63 -12.40
C ILE A 129 18.25 5.12 -11.24
N LEU A 130 19.03 6.18 -11.43
CA LEU A 130 19.84 6.73 -10.35
C LEU A 130 18.98 7.22 -9.18
N ARG A 131 17.90 7.97 -9.45
CA ARG A 131 17.00 8.43 -8.37
C ARG A 131 16.30 7.32 -7.64
N GLN A 132 15.84 6.28 -8.33
CA GLN A 132 15.22 5.11 -7.70
C GLN A 132 16.17 4.40 -6.73
N HIS A 133 17.46 4.44 -7.00
CA HIS A 133 18.51 3.83 -6.16
C HIS A 133 19.17 4.83 -5.18
N GLY A 134 18.60 6.02 -4.99
CA GLY A 134 19.03 6.97 -3.96
C GLY A 134 20.19 7.89 -4.37
N TYR A 135 20.58 7.91 -5.64
CA TYR A 135 21.59 8.85 -6.15
C TYR A 135 20.99 10.20 -6.48
N LYS A 136 21.70 11.27 -6.14
CA LYS A 136 21.26 12.64 -6.40
C LYS A 136 21.54 13.02 -7.85
N VAL A 137 20.50 13.22 -8.63
CA VAL A 137 20.56 13.77 -9.99
C VAL A 137 19.67 15.00 -10.06
N SER A 138 20.19 16.12 -10.58
CA SER A 138 19.42 17.36 -10.71
C SER A 138 18.40 17.26 -11.86
N GLN A 139 17.22 17.88 -11.69
CA GLN A 139 16.26 18.08 -12.78
C GLN A 139 16.82 18.89 -13.96
N ASP A 140 17.88 19.65 -13.73
CA ASP A 140 18.51 20.52 -14.74
C ASP A 140 19.07 19.74 -15.94
N VAL A 141 19.27 18.42 -15.80
CA VAL A 141 19.63 17.54 -16.93
C VAL A 141 18.62 17.57 -18.07
N PHE A 142 17.39 17.97 -17.78
CA PHE A 142 16.33 18.14 -18.78
C PHE A 142 16.30 19.53 -19.41
N GLY A 143 17.15 20.47 -18.97
CA GLY A 143 17.16 21.85 -19.45
C GLY A 143 17.38 21.97 -20.94
N GLY A 144 18.21 21.11 -21.54
CA GLY A 144 18.48 21.08 -22.98
C GLY A 144 17.33 20.66 -23.87
N PHE A 145 16.27 20.09 -23.30
CA PHE A 145 15.06 19.66 -24.02
C PHE A 145 13.90 20.67 -23.91
N LEU A 146 14.12 21.80 -23.22
CA LEU A 146 13.13 22.85 -23.01
C LEU A 146 13.36 24.02 -23.97
N ASP A 147 12.26 24.65 -24.43
CA ASP A 147 12.30 25.90 -25.18
C ASP A 147 12.61 27.12 -24.25
N GLU A 148 12.77 28.30 -24.84
CA GLU A 148 13.04 29.55 -24.11
C GLU A 148 11.98 29.92 -23.07
N ARG A 149 10.79 29.32 -23.14
CA ARG A 149 9.68 29.50 -22.20
C ARG A 149 9.67 28.43 -21.11
N GLY A 150 10.63 27.53 -21.10
CA GLY A 150 10.73 26.41 -20.15
C GLY A 150 9.70 25.30 -20.42
N VAL A 151 9.19 25.18 -21.65
CA VAL A 151 8.26 24.14 -22.09
C VAL A 151 9.02 23.12 -22.93
N LEU A 152 8.66 21.83 -22.81
CA LEU A 152 9.31 20.78 -23.61
C LEU A 152 9.13 21.03 -25.12
N GLU A 153 10.23 20.99 -25.87
CA GLU A 153 10.21 21.23 -27.30
C GLU A 153 9.39 20.17 -28.04
N LYS A 154 8.52 20.63 -28.96
CA LYS A 154 7.64 19.75 -29.74
C LYS A 154 8.40 18.79 -30.67
N SER A 155 9.64 19.09 -31.01
CA SER A 155 10.55 18.22 -31.77
C SER A 155 10.71 16.84 -31.13
N HIS A 156 10.65 16.76 -29.80
CA HIS A 156 10.77 15.51 -29.03
C HIS A 156 9.48 14.70 -28.94
N PHE A 157 8.31 15.25 -29.33
CA PHE A 157 7.01 14.55 -29.21
C PHE A 157 6.90 13.30 -30.10
N SER A 158 7.72 13.18 -31.14
CA SER A 158 7.82 11.97 -31.97
C SER A 158 8.66 10.85 -31.35
N ASP A 159 9.49 11.16 -30.37
CA ASP A 159 10.26 10.17 -29.60
C ASP A 159 9.40 9.58 -28.49
N VAL A 160 8.57 8.58 -28.84
CA VAL A 160 7.63 7.96 -27.90
C VAL A 160 8.34 7.25 -26.76
N LYS A 161 9.49 6.60 -27.02
CA LYS A 161 10.28 5.96 -25.96
C LYS A 161 10.83 7.00 -24.97
N GLY A 162 11.39 8.10 -25.49
CA GLY A 162 11.87 9.21 -24.66
C GLY A 162 10.75 9.86 -23.85
N MET A 163 9.58 10.08 -24.46
CA MET A 163 8.41 10.63 -23.77
C MET A 163 7.86 9.70 -22.69
N LEU A 164 7.82 8.40 -22.94
CA LEU A 164 7.40 7.40 -21.95
C LEU A 164 8.38 7.39 -20.77
N GLU A 165 9.67 7.36 -21.03
CA GLU A 165 10.66 7.32 -19.98
C GLU A 165 10.71 8.64 -19.18
N LEU A 166 10.48 9.79 -19.85
CA LEU A 166 10.36 11.08 -19.19
C LEU A 166 9.12 11.15 -18.27
N LEU A 167 7.98 10.58 -18.69
CA LEU A 167 6.78 10.46 -17.84
C LEU A 167 7.10 9.65 -16.57
N GLU A 168 7.77 8.51 -16.71
CA GLU A 168 8.18 7.67 -15.59
C GLU A 168 9.19 8.39 -14.67
N ALA A 169 10.20 9.05 -15.24
CA ALA A 169 11.20 9.83 -14.51
C ALA A 169 10.57 10.98 -13.72
N SER A 170 9.57 11.66 -14.30
CA SER A 170 8.88 12.79 -13.66
C SER A 170 8.15 12.42 -12.36
N SER A 171 7.81 11.13 -12.18
CA SER A 171 7.19 10.62 -10.97
C SER A 171 8.12 10.59 -9.76
N LEU A 172 9.44 10.75 -9.99
CA LEU A 172 10.49 10.85 -8.98
C LEU A 172 10.83 12.30 -8.60
N ALA A 173 10.00 13.25 -9.01
CA ALA A 173 10.17 14.67 -8.68
C ALA A 173 10.22 14.90 -7.16
N LEU A 174 11.02 15.87 -6.75
CA LEU A 174 11.09 16.39 -5.39
C LEU A 174 10.23 17.66 -5.27
N ASP A 175 9.95 18.06 -4.05
CA ASP A 175 9.27 19.32 -3.80
C ASP A 175 10.11 20.50 -4.32
N GLY A 176 9.50 21.37 -5.10
CA GLY A 176 10.15 22.50 -5.77
C GLY A 176 10.78 22.20 -7.15
N GLU A 177 10.72 20.97 -7.66
CA GLU A 177 11.24 20.63 -8.99
C GLU A 177 10.21 20.88 -10.10
N ASN A 178 10.16 22.10 -10.60
CA ASN A 178 9.16 22.55 -11.57
C ASN A 178 9.40 21.99 -12.99
N ILE A 179 10.64 21.72 -13.37
CA ILE A 179 10.96 21.14 -14.70
C ILE A 179 10.28 19.77 -14.85
N LEU A 180 10.27 18.97 -13.80
CA LEU A 180 9.64 17.66 -13.84
C LEU A 180 8.11 17.74 -13.85
N ASP A 181 7.49 18.80 -13.31
CA ASP A 181 6.07 19.04 -13.46
C ASP A 181 5.68 19.37 -14.91
N VAL A 182 6.48 20.21 -15.56
CA VAL A 182 6.33 20.51 -17.00
C VAL A 182 6.54 19.26 -17.84
N ALA A 183 7.58 18.48 -17.52
CA ALA A 183 7.88 17.22 -18.19
C ALA A 183 6.70 16.22 -18.10
N LYS A 184 6.14 16.05 -16.90
CA LYS A 184 4.96 15.20 -16.66
C LYS A 184 3.76 15.64 -17.50
N ALA A 185 3.45 16.94 -17.50
CA ALA A 185 2.34 17.48 -18.25
C ALA A 185 2.52 17.30 -19.77
N SER A 186 3.70 17.67 -20.29
CA SER A 186 4.02 17.61 -21.72
C SER A 186 4.05 16.19 -22.25
N SER A 187 4.71 15.26 -21.54
CA SER A 187 4.77 13.85 -21.93
C SER A 187 3.39 13.18 -21.87
N THR A 188 2.57 13.52 -20.88
CA THR A 188 1.18 13.03 -20.79
C THR A 188 0.35 13.46 -22.00
N VAL A 189 0.46 14.73 -22.40
CA VAL A 189 -0.25 15.25 -23.59
C VAL A 189 0.22 14.57 -24.87
N ALA A 190 1.56 14.46 -25.05
CA ALA A 190 2.12 13.81 -26.22
C ALA A 190 1.72 12.35 -26.34
N LEU A 191 1.81 11.57 -25.25
CA LEU A 191 1.49 10.15 -25.24
C LEU A 191 -0.01 9.84 -25.39
N ARG A 192 -0.89 10.82 -25.12
CA ARG A 192 -2.34 10.70 -25.35
C ARG A 192 -2.77 11.02 -26.79
N ASP A 193 -1.87 11.52 -27.62
CA ASP A 193 -2.20 11.82 -29.01
C ASP A 193 -2.54 10.52 -29.78
N SER A 194 -3.77 10.41 -30.25
CA SER A 194 -4.27 9.23 -30.97
C SER A 194 -3.51 8.94 -32.26
N ASN A 195 -2.89 9.95 -32.89
CA ASN A 195 -2.07 9.73 -34.09
C ASN A 195 -0.80 8.94 -33.77
N ILE A 196 -0.22 9.14 -32.59
CA ILE A 196 0.95 8.39 -32.13
C ILE A 196 0.55 6.97 -31.77
N CYS A 197 -0.53 6.77 -31.02
CA CYS A 197 -0.99 5.44 -30.59
C CYS A 197 -1.29 4.48 -31.76
N ASN A 198 -1.73 4.99 -32.91
CA ASN A 198 -2.07 4.18 -34.08
C ASN A 198 -0.85 3.69 -34.91
N ILE A 199 0.35 4.24 -34.66
CA ILE A 199 1.57 3.96 -35.42
C ILE A 199 2.51 3.03 -34.63
N LEU A 200 2.29 2.89 -33.32
CA LEU A 200 3.17 2.12 -32.44
C LEU A 200 3.06 0.62 -32.66
N ASP A 201 4.16 -0.08 -32.43
CA ASP A 201 4.09 -1.52 -32.21
C ASP A 201 3.22 -1.84 -30.99
N ASN A 202 2.60 -3.02 -30.99
CA ASN A 202 1.66 -3.41 -29.94
C ASN A 202 2.29 -3.43 -28.54
N ASN A 203 3.59 -3.71 -28.42
CA ASN A 203 4.25 -3.78 -27.11
C ASN A 203 4.49 -2.39 -26.54
N LEU A 204 5.03 -1.46 -27.32
CA LEU A 204 5.23 -0.08 -26.90
C LEU A 204 3.90 0.63 -26.57
N ALA A 205 2.84 0.40 -27.37
CA ALA A 205 1.51 0.92 -27.09
C ALA A 205 0.97 0.44 -25.73
N ARG A 206 1.18 -0.82 -25.37
CA ARG A 206 0.82 -1.37 -24.05
C ARG A 206 1.59 -0.67 -22.91
N HIS A 207 2.88 -0.41 -23.07
CA HIS A 207 3.67 0.33 -22.09
C HIS A 207 3.17 1.77 -21.90
N VAL A 208 2.81 2.45 -23.00
CA VAL A 208 2.23 3.80 -22.94
C VAL A 208 0.92 3.81 -22.15
N VAL A 209 -0.02 2.92 -22.48
CA VAL A 209 -1.30 2.82 -21.76
C VAL A 209 -1.06 2.56 -20.28
N HIS A 210 -0.20 1.59 -19.95
CA HIS A 210 0.13 1.23 -18.57
C HIS A 210 0.72 2.41 -17.77
N ALA A 211 1.63 3.19 -18.37
CA ALA A 211 2.24 4.34 -17.71
C ALA A 211 1.26 5.52 -17.56
N LEU A 212 0.36 5.73 -18.53
CA LEU A 212 -0.67 6.78 -18.47
C LEU A 212 -1.75 6.50 -17.43
N GLU A 213 -2.02 5.24 -17.11
CA GLU A 213 -2.93 4.86 -16.02
C GLU A 213 -2.30 5.20 -14.66
N LEU A 214 -1.11 4.71 -14.42
CA LEU A 214 -0.35 4.98 -13.19
C LEU A 214 1.14 4.70 -13.45
N SER A 215 2.02 5.63 -13.05
CA SER A 215 3.47 5.44 -13.20
C SER A 215 3.98 4.23 -12.40
N SER A 216 5.02 3.57 -12.92
CA SER A 216 5.65 2.40 -12.28
C SER A 216 6.13 2.70 -10.85
N HIS A 217 6.60 3.93 -10.58
CA HIS A 217 7.03 4.36 -9.26
C HIS A 217 5.91 4.29 -8.20
N ARG A 218 4.66 4.49 -8.60
CA ARG A 218 3.48 4.45 -7.72
C ARG A 218 2.77 3.09 -7.71
N ARG A 219 3.28 2.10 -8.43
CA ARG A 219 2.74 0.74 -8.47
C ARG A 219 3.44 -0.17 -7.49
N VAL A 220 2.72 -1.17 -7.00
CA VAL A 220 3.31 -2.27 -6.23
C VAL A 220 4.08 -3.18 -7.17
N GLY A 221 5.39 -3.29 -6.98
CA GLY A 221 6.27 -4.03 -7.89
C GLY A 221 5.81 -5.46 -8.13
N TRP A 222 5.55 -6.22 -7.05
CA TRP A 222 5.13 -7.63 -7.15
C TRP A 222 3.83 -7.81 -7.95
N PHE A 223 2.85 -6.93 -7.80
CA PHE A 223 1.56 -7.05 -8.51
C PHE A 223 1.68 -6.84 -10.02
N ASN A 224 2.77 -6.20 -10.46
CA ASN A 224 3.04 -5.93 -11.87
C ASN A 224 4.09 -6.87 -12.48
N VAL A 225 4.73 -7.76 -11.71
CA VAL A 225 5.79 -8.65 -12.20
C VAL A 225 5.32 -9.52 -13.37
N LYS A 226 4.13 -10.14 -13.27
CA LYS A 226 3.58 -10.97 -14.38
C LYS A 226 3.37 -10.15 -15.65
N TRP A 227 2.87 -8.92 -15.51
CA TRP A 227 2.68 -8.03 -16.65
C TRP A 227 4.02 -7.67 -17.31
N HIS A 228 5.04 -7.38 -16.50
CA HIS A 228 6.38 -7.08 -17.00
C HIS A 228 7.06 -8.30 -17.64
N ILE A 229 6.89 -9.50 -17.06
CA ILE A 229 7.40 -10.74 -17.67
C ILE A 229 6.75 -10.97 -19.05
N ASP A 230 5.43 -10.82 -19.17
CA ASP A 230 4.72 -10.96 -20.45
C ASP A 230 5.15 -9.89 -21.46
N ALA A 231 5.36 -8.65 -21.03
CA ALA A 231 5.85 -7.59 -21.90
C ALA A 231 7.30 -7.82 -22.34
N TYR A 232 8.17 -8.26 -21.41
CA TYR A 232 9.57 -8.57 -21.69
C TYR A 232 9.74 -9.77 -22.64
N GLU A 233 8.90 -10.81 -22.50
CA GLU A 233 8.91 -11.98 -23.40
C GLU A 233 8.60 -11.61 -24.86
N LYS A 234 7.85 -10.52 -25.07
CA LYS A 234 7.48 -9.99 -26.40
C LYS A 234 8.46 -8.94 -26.92
N ASP A 235 9.48 -8.61 -26.18
CA ASP A 235 10.50 -7.65 -26.60
C ASP A 235 11.47 -8.29 -27.62
N ASN A 236 11.89 -7.50 -28.62
CA ASN A 236 12.87 -7.94 -29.62
C ASN A 236 14.26 -8.19 -29.04
N HIS A 237 14.57 -7.63 -27.86
CA HIS A 237 15.86 -7.69 -27.18
C HIS A 237 15.85 -8.59 -25.94
N VAL A 238 14.86 -9.51 -25.84
CA VAL A 238 14.71 -10.44 -24.72
C VAL A 238 16.00 -11.24 -24.47
N LYS A 239 16.43 -11.28 -23.21
CA LYS A 239 17.51 -12.15 -22.74
C LYS A 239 16.88 -13.41 -22.14
N THR A 240 17.00 -14.54 -22.82
CA THR A 240 16.35 -15.81 -22.45
C THR A 240 16.68 -16.25 -21.03
N ILE A 241 17.95 -16.11 -20.59
CA ILE A 241 18.38 -16.48 -19.23
C ILE A 241 17.66 -15.62 -18.18
N LEU A 242 17.53 -14.31 -18.41
CA LEU A 242 16.85 -13.40 -17.49
C LEU A 242 15.35 -13.67 -17.44
N LEU A 243 14.72 -13.97 -18.58
CA LEU A 243 13.32 -14.34 -18.65
C LEU A 243 13.04 -15.66 -17.90
N GLU A 244 13.88 -16.67 -18.11
CA GLU A 244 13.77 -17.97 -17.40
C GLU A 244 13.91 -17.78 -15.90
N LEU A 245 14.89 -17.01 -15.45
CA LEU A 245 15.08 -16.67 -14.04
C LEU A 245 13.86 -15.93 -13.47
N ALA A 246 13.31 -14.96 -14.21
CA ALA A 246 12.15 -14.20 -13.77
C ALA A 246 10.90 -15.08 -13.58
N LYS A 247 10.61 -15.96 -14.54
CA LYS A 247 9.51 -16.92 -14.46
C LYS A 247 9.68 -17.89 -13.30
N LEU A 248 10.89 -18.43 -13.12
CA LEU A 248 11.20 -19.34 -12.03
C LEU A 248 11.09 -18.64 -10.67
N ASN A 249 11.69 -17.46 -10.52
CA ASN A 249 11.61 -16.67 -9.29
C ASN A 249 10.15 -16.34 -8.92
N PHE A 250 9.34 -15.91 -9.90
CA PHE A 250 7.91 -15.69 -9.67
C PHE A 250 7.23 -16.93 -9.11
N ASN A 251 7.44 -18.10 -9.71
CA ASN A 251 6.81 -19.35 -9.27
C ASN A 251 7.29 -19.79 -7.87
N MET A 252 8.56 -19.58 -7.54
CA MET A 252 9.12 -19.88 -6.21
C MET A 252 8.55 -18.95 -5.13
N VAL A 253 8.48 -17.65 -5.41
CA VAL A 253 7.83 -16.68 -4.50
C VAL A 253 6.35 -17.03 -4.32
N GLN A 254 5.62 -17.33 -5.41
CA GLN A 254 4.24 -17.78 -5.34
C GLN A 254 4.07 -19.01 -4.45
N ALA A 255 4.98 -19.98 -4.52
CA ALA A 255 4.95 -21.16 -3.67
C ALA A 255 5.09 -20.81 -2.17
N THR A 256 5.96 -19.84 -1.83
CA THR A 256 6.08 -19.33 -0.46
C THR A 256 4.80 -18.63 -0.02
N LEU A 257 4.25 -17.74 -0.84
CA LEU A 257 3.00 -17.03 -0.54
C LEU A 257 1.81 -17.96 -0.36
N GLN A 258 1.76 -19.09 -1.09
CA GLN A 258 0.74 -20.12 -0.88
C GLN A 258 0.86 -20.81 0.49
N LYS A 259 2.07 -21.02 1.00
CA LYS A 259 2.28 -21.55 2.35
C LYS A 259 1.83 -20.54 3.41
N ASP A 260 2.22 -19.28 3.24
CA ASP A 260 1.91 -18.21 4.16
C ASP A 260 0.38 -17.97 4.27
N ILE A 261 -0.33 -17.92 3.14
CA ILE A 261 -1.80 -17.73 3.19
C ILE A 261 -2.53 -18.94 3.80
N LYS A 262 -2.01 -20.16 3.62
CA LYS A 262 -2.58 -21.33 4.31
C LYS A 262 -2.47 -21.19 5.82
N GLU A 263 -1.35 -20.72 6.32
CA GLU A 263 -1.15 -20.49 7.75
C GLU A 263 -2.06 -19.38 8.28
N ALA A 264 -2.08 -18.23 7.60
CA ALA A 264 -2.97 -17.13 7.94
C ALA A 264 -4.46 -17.54 7.90
N SER A 265 -4.85 -18.39 6.93
CA SER A 265 -6.23 -18.86 6.79
C SER A 265 -6.66 -19.83 7.88
N LYS A 266 -5.76 -20.58 8.50
CA LYS A 266 -6.08 -21.39 9.70
C LYS A 266 -6.47 -20.49 10.85
N TRP A 267 -5.65 -19.48 11.15
CA TRP A 267 -5.93 -18.48 12.18
C TRP A 267 -7.31 -17.81 11.94
N TRP A 268 -7.58 -17.33 10.72
CA TRP A 268 -8.86 -16.72 10.35
C TRP A 268 -10.04 -17.69 10.57
N LYS A 269 -9.92 -18.95 10.15
CA LYS A 269 -10.96 -19.98 10.35
C LYS A 269 -11.22 -20.24 11.82
N ASP A 270 -10.15 -20.36 12.62
CA ASP A 270 -10.25 -20.67 14.06
C ASP A 270 -10.88 -19.52 14.84
N LEU A 271 -10.72 -18.27 14.39
CA LEU A 271 -11.42 -17.11 14.96
C LEU A 271 -12.94 -17.17 14.76
N GLY A 272 -13.43 -17.66 13.63
CA GLY A 272 -14.86 -17.75 13.31
C GLY A 272 -15.62 -16.43 13.33
N LEU A 273 -14.94 -15.29 13.17
CA LEU A 273 -15.55 -13.95 13.35
C LEU A 273 -16.72 -13.69 12.41
N ALA A 274 -16.67 -14.20 11.18
CA ALA A 274 -17.73 -14.01 10.20
C ALA A 274 -19.11 -14.54 10.65
N GLU A 275 -19.14 -15.51 11.58
CA GLU A 275 -20.38 -16.03 12.16
C GLU A 275 -20.96 -15.09 13.22
N HIS A 276 -20.10 -14.38 13.94
CA HIS A 276 -20.47 -13.50 15.06
C HIS A 276 -20.65 -12.04 14.63
N LEU A 277 -19.86 -11.57 13.64
CA LEU A 277 -19.79 -10.17 13.21
C LEU A 277 -20.37 -9.99 11.80
N LYS A 278 -21.66 -10.28 11.63
CA LYS A 278 -22.33 -10.19 10.31
C LYS A 278 -22.40 -8.77 9.72
N PHE A 279 -22.15 -7.76 10.53
CA PHE A 279 -22.10 -6.37 10.10
C PHE A 279 -20.74 -5.97 9.50
N ALA A 280 -19.68 -6.71 9.81
CA ALA A 280 -18.32 -6.36 9.46
C ALA A 280 -17.86 -7.02 8.15
N ARG A 281 -16.91 -6.37 7.50
CA ARG A 281 -16.22 -6.86 6.29
C ARG A 281 -15.33 -8.06 6.63
N ASP A 282 -15.56 -9.20 6.01
CA ASP A 282 -14.70 -10.39 6.13
C ASP A 282 -13.78 -10.50 4.92
N ARG A 283 -12.51 -10.04 5.05
CA ARG A 283 -11.57 -9.82 3.95
C ARG A 283 -10.17 -10.41 4.21
N PRO A 284 -10.04 -11.71 4.58
CA PRO A 284 -8.75 -12.29 4.96
C PRO A 284 -7.74 -12.35 3.81
N VAL A 285 -8.19 -12.64 2.58
CA VAL A 285 -7.30 -12.78 1.42
C VAL A 285 -6.82 -11.42 0.93
N GLU A 286 -7.67 -10.42 0.92
CA GLU A 286 -7.32 -9.03 0.60
C GLU A 286 -6.32 -8.48 1.62
N SER A 287 -6.51 -8.79 2.90
CA SER A 287 -5.58 -8.43 3.99
C SER A 287 -4.21 -9.09 3.81
N PHE A 288 -4.20 -10.37 3.44
CA PHE A 288 -2.96 -11.07 3.10
C PHE A 288 -2.27 -10.45 1.89
N MET A 289 -3.01 -10.17 0.81
CA MET A 289 -2.43 -9.54 -0.38
C MET A 289 -1.92 -8.13 -0.11
N PHE A 290 -2.54 -7.39 0.80
CA PHE A 290 -2.00 -6.11 1.26
C PHE A 290 -0.63 -6.31 1.93
N ALA A 291 -0.50 -7.27 2.85
CA ALA A 291 0.78 -7.60 3.49
C ALA A 291 1.85 -8.06 2.46
N VAL A 292 1.47 -8.85 1.45
CA VAL A 292 2.33 -9.21 0.30
C VAL A 292 2.81 -7.97 -0.45
N GLY A 293 1.92 -7.01 -0.70
CA GLY A 293 2.25 -5.74 -1.35
C GLY A 293 3.25 -4.91 -0.56
N LEU A 294 3.25 -5.00 0.77
CA LEU A 294 4.24 -4.34 1.63
C LEU A 294 5.62 -5.00 1.50
N ASN A 295 5.68 -6.32 1.56
CA ASN A 295 6.90 -7.09 1.32
C ASN A 295 6.61 -8.53 0.89
N PHE A 296 6.94 -8.86 -0.35
CA PHE A 296 6.74 -10.19 -0.93
C PHE A 296 7.94 -11.13 -0.79
N GLN A 297 9.08 -10.65 -0.29
CA GLN A 297 10.32 -11.43 -0.21
C GLN A 297 10.14 -12.68 0.65
N PRO A 298 10.67 -13.85 0.24
CA PRO A 298 10.49 -15.12 0.96
C PRO A 298 10.86 -15.07 2.44
N ASP A 299 11.91 -14.34 2.80
CA ASP A 299 12.42 -14.23 4.18
C ASP A 299 11.48 -13.46 5.14
N TYR A 300 10.39 -12.86 4.61
CA TYR A 300 9.43 -12.06 5.38
C TYR A 300 8.14 -12.81 5.70
N THR A 301 8.15 -14.13 5.80
CA THR A 301 6.95 -14.94 6.11
C THR A 301 6.29 -14.52 7.43
N SER A 302 7.02 -14.47 8.56
CA SER A 302 6.48 -14.04 9.86
C SER A 302 5.90 -12.62 9.80
N PHE A 303 6.60 -11.69 9.15
CA PHE A 303 6.12 -10.34 8.89
C PHE A 303 4.75 -10.35 8.18
N ARG A 304 4.63 -11.08 7.07
CA ARG A 304 3.36 -11.13 6.31
C ARG A 304 2.22 -11.73 7.12
N ILE A 305 2.46 -12.79 7.86
CA ILE A 305 1.43 -13.44 8.68
C ILE A 305 0.95 -12.48 9.77
N ARG A 306 1.86 -11.82 10.50
CA ARG A 306 1.52 -10.84 11.54
C ARG A 306 0.75 -9.67 10.97
N LEU A 307 1.25 -9.09 9.88
CA LEU A 307 0.57 -7.94 9.24
C LEU A 307 -0.78 -8.33 8.64
N THR A 308 -0.96 -9.55 8.15
CA THR A 308 -2.27 -10.05 7.69
C THR A 308 -3.30 -10.04 8.82
N LYS A 309 -2.92 -10.50 10.02
CA LYS A 309 -3.79 -10.48 11.21
C LYS A 309 -4.18 -9.03 11.55
N VAL A 310 -3.21 -8.11 11.57
CA VAL A 310 -3.42 -6.69 11.85
C VAL A 310 -4.33 -6.04 10.82
N ILE A 311 -4.03 -6.21 9.52
CA ILE A 311 -4.80 -5.61 8.41
C ILE A 311 -6.24 -6.16 8.38
N TYR A 312 -6.42 -7.42 8.74
CA TYR A 312 -7.75 -8.03 8.84
C TYR A 312 -8.61 -7.41 9.95
N LEU A 313 -8.01 -7.02 11.08
CA LEU A 313 -8.72 -6.42 12.20
C LEU A 313 -9.08 -4.95 11.97
N ILE A 314 -8.29 -4.21 11.19
CA ILE A 314 -8.52 -2.78 10.93
C ILE A 314 -9.95 -2.52 10.41
N PRO A 315 -10.42 -3.09 9.28
CA PRO A 315 -11.76 -2.84 8.77
C PRO A 315 -12.87 -3.37 9.68
N ILE A 316 -12.60 -4.39 10.51
CA ILE A 316 -13.58 -4.89 11.48
C ILE A 316 -13.81 -3.87 12.59
N ILE A 317 -12.73 -3.28 13.12
CA ILE A 317 -12.82 -2.21 14.13
C ILE A 317 -13.46 -0.96 13.52
N ASP A 318 -13.07 -0.58 12.31
CA ASP A 318 -13.68 0.52 11.56
C ASP A 318 -15.21 0.33 11.42
N ASP A 319 -15.66 -0.86 11.03
CA ASP A 319 -17.09 -1.20 10.93
C ASP A 319 -17.84 -1.18 12.28
N VAL A 320 -17.14 -1.37 13.41
CA VAL A 320 -17.73 -1.15 14.74
C VAL A 320 -18.10 0.31 14.92
N TYR A 321 -17.27 1.25 14.49
CA TYR A 321 -17.52 2.69 14.64
C TYR A 321 -18.48 3.23 13.57
N ASP A 322 -18.30 2.83 12.33
CA ASP A 322 -19.07 3.38 11.21
C ASP A 322 -20.46 2.78 11.05
N VAL A 323 -20.63 1.51 11.44
CA VAL A 323 -21.84 0.75 11.10
C VAL A 323 -22.59 0.29 12.35
N TYR A 324 -21.92 -0.29 13.34
CA TYR A 324 -22.58 -1.05 14.36
C TYR A 324 -22.88 -0.29 15.66
N GLY A 325 -21.89 0.39 16.23
CA GLY A 325 -21.95 0.96 17.57
C GLY A 325 -22.82 2.21 17.68
N SER A 326 -23.55 2.36 18.78
CA SER A 326 -24.08 3.65 19.20
C SER A 326 -22.96 4.49 19.81
N LEU A 327 -23.10 5.82 19.84
CA LEU A 327 -22.05 6.71 20.36
C LEU A 327 -21.64 6.37 21.80
N GLU A 328 -22.59 6.00 22.64
CA GLU A 328 -22.31 5.60 24.03
C GLU A 328 -21.52 4.28 24.09
N GLU A 329 -21.89 3.28 23.27
CA GLU A 329 -21.16 2.02 23.18
C GLU A 329 -19.75 2.22 22.61
N LEU A 330 -19.57 3.14 21.64
CA LEU A 330 -18.27 3.49 21.07
C LEU A 330 -17.34 4.14 22.09
N LYS A 331 -17.87 5.00 22.97
CA LYS A 331 -17.11 5.57 24.08
C LYS A 331 -16.61 4.50 25.06
N LEU A 332 -17.47 3.53 25.39
CA LEU A 332 -17.10 2.41 26.26
C LEU A 332 -16.04 1.52 25.58
N PHE A 333 -16.20 1.23 24.29
CA PHE A 333 -15.26 0.43 23.54
C PHE A 333 -13.89 1.13 23.45
N THR A 334 -13.88 2.43 23.13
CA THR A 334 -12.65 3.24 23.10
C THR A 334 -11.94 3.24 24.43
N ASN A 335 -12.68 3.36 25.55
CA ASN A 335 -12.11 3.32 26.90
C ASN A 335 -11.48 1.94 27.20
N ALA A 336 -12.13 0.84 26.81
CA ALA A 336 -11.58 -0.51 26.99
C ALA A 336 -10.27 -0.69 26.22
N VAL A 337 -10.20 -0.21 24.96
CA VAL A 337 -8.98 -0.26 24.16
C VAL A 337 -7.88 0.66 24.72
N ASP A 338 -8.23 1.85 25.20
CA ASP A 338 -7.27 2.79 25.77
C ASP A 338 -6.63 2.27 27.07
N ARG A 339 -7.42 1.60 27.91
CA ARG A 339 -6.93 0.96 29.13
C ARG A 339 -6.28 -0.39 28.90
N TRP A 340 -6.52 -0.97 27.73
CA TRP A 340 -6.06 -2.32 27.38
C TRP A 340 -6.49 -3.36 28.42
N ASP A 341 -7.74 -3.28 28.89
CA ASP A 341 -8.27 -4.09 29.97
C ASP A 341 -9.58 -4.79 29.59
N VAL A 342 -9.58 -6.13 29.62
CA VAL A 342 -10.74 -6.98 29.34
C VAL A 342 -11.89 -6.72 30.30
N GLY A 343 -11.62 -6.34 31.55
CA GLY A 343 -12.64 -6.02 32.58
C GLY A 343 -13.53 -4.83 32.20
N GLU A 344 -13.03 -3.90 31.40
CA GLU A 344 -13.79 -2.72 30.96
C GLU A 344 -14.86 -3.04 29.90
N THR A 345 -14.94 -4.28 29.42
CA THR A 345 -15.88 -4.67 28.36
C THR A 345 -17.25 -5.14 28.87
N GLU A 346 -17.48 -5.26 30.19
CA GLU A 346 -18.69 -5.88 30.75
C GLU A 346 -20.00 -5.26 30.25
N GLN A 347 -20.02 -3.95 30.03
CA GLN A 347 -21.21 -3.19 29.58
C GLN A 347 -21.39 -3.18 28.05
N LEU A 348 -20.43 -3.71 27.29
CA LEU A 348 -20.49 -3.73 25.83
C LEU A 348 -21.45 -4.81 25.31
N PRO A 349 -22.07 -4.60 24.12
CA PRO A 349 -22.74 -5.66 23.38
C PRO A 349 -21.79 -6.83 23.09
N GLU A 350 -22.33 -8.03 23.01
CA GLU A 350 -21.55 -9.26 22.84
C GLU A 350 -20.62 -9.21 21.61
N CYS A 351 -21.11 -8.69 20.47
CA CYS A 351 -20.28 -8.51 19.27
C CYS A 351 -19.06 -7.62 19.53
N MET A 352 -19.21 -6.53 20.29
CA MET A 352 -18.11 -5.62 20.60
C MET A 352 -17.14 -6.23 21.61
N LYS A 353 -17.63 -7.06 22.56
CA LYS A 353 -16.75 -7.86 23.44
C LYS A 353 -15.88 -8.80 22.63
N ILE A 354 -16.48 -9.51 21.68
CA ILE A 354 -15.75 -10.42 20.78
C ILE A 354 -14.70 -9.63 19.98
N CYS A 355 -15.06 -8.48 19.40
CA CYS A 355 -14.12 -7.62 18.68
C CYS A 355 -12.93 -7.22 19.55
N PHE A 356 -13.19 -6.73 20.77
CA PHE A 356 -12.14 -6.34 21.70
C PHE A 356 -11.27 -7.54 22.08
N GLN A 357 -11.85 -8.68 22.41
CA GLN A 357 -11.11 -9.86 22.82
C GLN A 357 -10.19 -10.39 21.74
N VAL A 358 -10.66 -10.41 20.48
CA VAL A 358 -9.81 -10.81 19.35
C VAL A 358 -8.70 -9.80 19.11
N LEU A 359 -9.01 -8.50 19.16
CA LEU A 359 -7.99 -7.44 19.07
C LEU A 359 -6.92 -7.59 20.14
N TYR A 360 -7.34 -7.74 21.39
CA TYR A 360 -6.47 -7.90 22.55
C TYR A 360 -5.58 -9.14 22.41
N ASN A 361 -6.17 -10.31 22.19
CA ASN A 361 -5.44 -11.58 22.10
C ASN A 361 -4.45 -11.58 20.94
N THR A 362 -4.88 -11.14 19.75
CA THR A 362 -4.02 -11.10 18.55
C THR A 362 -2.84 -10.13 18.73
N THR A 363 -3.08 -8.96 19.32
CA THR A 363 -2.00 -7.98 19.55
C THR A 363 -1.01 -8.49 20.62
N CYS A 364 -1.51 -9.12 21.69
CA CYS A 364 -0.64 -9.75 22.71
C CYS A 364 0.17 -10.91 22.11
N GLU A 365 -0.44 -11.76 21.27
CA GLU A 365 0.24 -12.84 20.56
C GLU A 365 1.38 -12.30 19.68
N ILE A 366 1.11 -11.30 18.84
CA ILE A 366 2.11 -10.68 17.97
C ILE A 366 3.26 -10.05 18.79
N ALA A 367 2.93 -9.33 19.87
CA ALA A 367 3.94 -8.75 20.75
C ALA A 367 4.83 -9.83 21.35
N HIS A 368 4.24 -10.89 21.88
CA HIS A 368 4.96 -12.00 22.50
C HIS A 368 5.88 -12.74 21.50
N GLU A 369 5.38 -13.04 20.28
CA GLU A 369 6.18 -13.62 19.21
C GLU A 369 7.43 -12.77 18.90
N ILE A 370 7.26 -11.44 18.76
CA ILE A 370 8.37 -10.52 18.47
C ILE A 370 9.33 -10.44 19.65
N GLU A 371 8.82 -10.41 20.86
CA GLU A 371 9.62 -10.36 22.09
C GLU A 371 10.43 -11.65 22.29
N GLU A 372 9.85 -12.83 22.03
CA GLU A 372 10.55 -14.10 22.09
C GLU A 372 11.65 -14.21 21.00
N GLU A 373 11.33 -13.83 19.74
CA GLU A 373 12.28 -13.89 18.63
C GLU A 373 13.52 -13.02 18.86
N ASN A 374 13.37 -11.88 19.54
CA ASN A 374 14.45 -10.90 19.71
C ASN A 374 14.99 -10.81 21.14
N GLY A 375 14.35 -11.46 22.11
CA GLY A 375 14.70 -11.34 23.54
C GLY A 375 14.31 -9.97 24.14
N TRP A 376 13.22 -9.36 23.65
CA TRP A 376 12.74 -8.03 24.10
C TRP A 376 11.60 -8.14 25.11
N ASN A 377 11.18 -6.98 25.70
CA ASN A 377 10.09 -6.90 26.66
C ASN A 377 9.34 -5.56 26.65
N LEU A 378 9.28 -4.89 25.48
CA LEU A 378 8.75 -3.53 25.37
C LEU A 378 7.75 -3.32 24.21
N VAL A 379 7.41 -4.38 23.48
CA VAL A 379 6.65 -4.28 22.23
C VAL A 379 5.18 -3.96 22.48
N LEU A 380 4.54 -4.69 23.40
CA LEU A 380 3.09 -4.59 23.65
C LEU A 380 2.60 -3.16 23.95
N PRO A 381 3.26 -2.35 24.79
CA PRO A 381 2.80 -0.98 25.06
C PRO A 381 2.72 -0.10 23.80
N HIS A 382 3.63 -0.28 22.84
CA HIS A 382 3.61 0.46 21.59
C HIS A 382 2.49 -0.02 20.65
N LEU A 383 2.27 -1.34 20.57
CA LEU A 383 1.21 -1.91 19.74
C LEU A 383 -0.18 -1.52 20.28
N SER A 384 -0.42 -1.63 21.59
CA SER A 384 -1.69 -1.26 22.19
C SER A 384 -1.99 0.23 22.06
N LYS A 385 -0.95 1.08 22.20
CA LYS A 385 -1.10 2.53 22.05
C LYS A 385 -1.61 2.94 20.67
N VAL A 386 -1.06 2.38 19.59
CA VAL A 386 -1.52 2.78 18.24
C VAL A 386 -2.94 2.31 17.93
N TRP A 387 -3.40 1.20 18.52
CA TRP A 387 -4.79 0.79 18.47
C TRP A 387 -5.70 1.74 19.25
N ALA A 388 -5.27 2.20 20.44
CA ALA A 388 -5.99 3.18 21.21
C ALA A 388 -6.11 4.54 20.50
N ASP A 389 -5.02 5.02 19.91
CA ASP A 389 -5.01 6.26 19.14
C ASP A 389 -5.95 6.17 17.90
N PHE A 390 -5.95 5.04 17.21
CA PHE A 390 -6.88 4.76 16.10
C PHE A 390 -8.34 4.77 16.55
N CYS A 391 -8.69 4.07 17.62
CA CYS A 391 -10.05 4.05 18.16
C CYS A 391 -10.52 5.44 18.62
N LYS A 392 -9.64 6.26 19.22
CA LYS A 392 -9.95 7.65 19.58
C LYS A 392 -10.24 8.51 18.35
N ALA A 393 -9.48 8.31 17.27
CA ALA A 393 -9.71 9.04 16.02
C ALA A 393 -11.03 8.65 15.36
N LEU A 394 -11.38 7.37 15.34
CA LEU A 394 -12.69 6.90 14.85
C LEU A 394 -13.85 7.40 15.74
N LEU A 395 -13.67 7.45 17.06
CA LEU A 395 -14.66 8.02 17.96
C LEU A 395 -14.93 9.50 17.65
N LEU A 396 -13.89 10.29 17.39
CA LEU A 396 -14.04 11.68 17.01
C LEU A 396 -14.85 11.84 15.70
N GLU A 397 -14.63 11.00 14.71
CA GLU A 397 -15.42 10.99 13.46
C GLU A 397 -16.89 10.62 13.73
N ALA A 398 -17.15 9.64 14.59
CA ALA A 398 -18.48 9.29 15.01
C ALA A 398 -19.17 10.43 15.80
N GLU A 399 -18.44 11.21 16.61
CA GLU A 399 -18.94 12.40 17.29
C GLU A 399 -19.27 13.53 16.30
N TRP A 400 -18.45 13.78 15.30
CA TRP A 400 -18.75 14.73 14.21
C TRP A 400 -20.03 14.34 13.48
N TYR A 401 -20.13 13.06 13.09
CA TYR A 401 -21.32 12.54 12.42
C TYR A 401 -22.57 12.70 13.29
N SER A 402 -22.51 12.30 14.55
CA SER A 402 -23.66 12.33 15.49
C SER A 402 -24.14 13.76 15.79
N SER A 403 -23.21 14.72 15.88
CA SER A 403 -23.53 16.12 16.16
C SER A 403 -23.90 16.93 14.89
N GLY A 404 -23.71 16.37 13.69
CA GLY A 404 -23.82 17.10 12.43
C GLY A 404 -22.72 18.15 12.24
N TYR A 405 -21.64 18.06 13.01
CA TYR A 405 -20.49 18.94 12.87
C TYR A 405 -19.70 18.59 11.61
N THR A 406 -19.31 19.62 10.87
CA THR A 406 -18.42 19.44 9.74
C THR A 406 -17.10 20.13 10.05
N PRO A 407 -16.01 19.38 10.19
CA PRO A 407 -14.70 19.92 10.49
C PRO A 407 -14.16 20.79 9.33
N SER A 408 -13.19 21.65 9.64
CA SER A 408 -12.35 22.25 8.60
C SER A 408 -11.50 21.17 7.92
N LEU A 409 -10.97 21.48 6.73
CA LEU A 409 -10.08 20.54 6.04
C LEU A 409 -8.85 20.19 6.90
N GLU A 410 -8.30 21.15 7.62
CA GLU A 410 -7.15 20.94 8.50
C GLU A 410 -7.49 20.03 9.68
N GLU A 411 -8.62 20.25 10.36
CA GLU A 411 -9.12 19.39 11.46
C GLU A 411 -9.38 17.96 10.94
N TYR A 412 -10.06 17.86 9.80
CA TYR A 412 -10.35 16.57 9.16
C TYR A 412 -9.08 15.80 8.84
N LEU A 413 -8.09 16.43 8.20
CA LEU A 413 -6.84 15.76 7.82
C LEU A 413 -5.97 15.41 9.02
N SER A 414 -5.94 16.25 10.07
CA SER A 414 -5.23 15.95 11.32
C SER A 414 -5.75 14.65 11.94
N ASN A 415 -7.07 14.48 12.03
CA ASN A 415 -7.69 13.25 12.52
C ASN A 415 -7.55 12.12 11.51
N GLY A 416 -7.82 12.38 10.23
CA GLY A 416 -7.78 11.43 9.13
C GLY A 416 -6.42 10.76 8.93
N CYS A 417 -5.33 11.43 9.25
CA CYS A 417 -4.00 10.81 9.25
C CYS A 417 -3.88 9.70 10.31
N ILE A 418 -4.60 9.79 11.43
CA ILE A 418 -4.61 8.77 12.48
C ILE A 418 -5.64 7.68 12.14
N SER A 419 -6.87 8.07 11.79
CA SER A 419 -7.95 7.14 11.43
C SER A 419 -7.71 6.39 10.10
N SER A 420 -6.71 6.81 9.30
CA SER A 420 -6.22 6.02 8.15
C SER A 420 -5.55 4.69 8.52
N SER A 421 -5.35 4.40 9.82
CA SER A 421 -4.70 3.20 10.36
C SER A 421 -3.21 3.01 10.02
N ILE A 422 -2.56 3.99 9.38
CA ILE A 422 -1.18 3.85 8.89
C ILE A 422 -0.19 3.73 10.04
N SER A 423 -0.43 4.44 11.15
CA SER A 423 0.39 4.31 12.36
C SER A 423 0.38 2.88 12.90
N ILE A 424 -0.76 2.16 12.84
CA ILE A 424 -0.86 0.76 13.23
C ILE A 424 0.07 -0.08 12.35
N LEU A 425 -0.05 0.03 11.02
CA LEU A 425 0.76 -0.75 10.08
C LEU A 425 2.25 -0.46 10.24
N LEU A 426 2.63 0.81 10.41
CA LEU A 426 4.03 1.20 10.52
C LEU A 426 4.67 0.75 11.83
N VAL A 427 3.96 0.85 12.97
CA VAL A 427 4.50 0.41 14.26
C VAL A 427 4.63 -1.11 14.30
N HIS A 428 3.63 -1.86 13.81
CA HIS A 428 3.76 -3.32 13.69
C HIS A 428 4.88 -3.71 12.71
N SER A 429 5.05 -2.99 11.60
CA SER A 429 6.15 -3.23 10.65
C SER A 429 7.52 -2.94 11.26
N PHE A 430 7.63 -1.86 12.02
CA PHE A 430 8.87 -1.48 12.71
C PHE A 430 9.36 -2.62 13.61
N PHE A 431 8.52 -3.11 14.50
CA PHE A 431 8.88 -4.18 15.43
C PHE A 431 9.05 -5.54 14.73
N SER A 432 8.29 -5.83 13.67
CA SER A 432 8.39 -7.09 12.92
C SER A 432 9.62 -7.19 12.01
N THR A 433 10.30 -6.08 11.71
CA THR A 433 11.48 -6.04 10.81
C THR A 433 12.77 -5.65 11.52
N THR A 434 12.70 -5.28 12.78
CA THR A 434 13.89 -4.92 13.56
C THR A 434 14.52 -6.19 14.14
N HIS A 435 15.75 -6.49 13.75
CA HIS A 435 16.53 -7.64 14.25
C HIS A 435 17.84 -7.14 14.88
N ARG A 436 17.77 -6.29 15.89
CA ARG A 436 18.90 -5.65 16.57
C ARG A 436 18.79 -5.83 18.08
N ASP A 437 19.81 -5.36 18.79
CA ASP A 437 19.71 -5.18 20.24
C ASP A 437 18.44 -4.44 20.59
N GLN A 438 17.88 -4.74 21.77
CA GLN A 438 16.64 -4.13 22.24
C GLN A 438 16.71 -2.60 22.11
N PRO A 439 15.82 -1.97 21.32
CA PRO A 439 15.79 -0.51 21.25
C PRO A 439 15.37 0.06 22.59
N THR A 440 15.93 1.21 22.99
CA THR A 440 15.44 1.96 24.15
C THR A 440 14.23 2.79 23.78
N GLU A 441 13.41 3.16 24.77
CA GLU A 441 12.28 4.08 24.58
C GLU A 441 12.72 5.40 23.92
N GLU A 442 13.90 5.91 24.29
CA GLU A 442 14.46 7.13 23.69
C GLU A 442 14.78 6.92 22.20
N ASN A 443 15.37 5.78 21.84
CA ASN A 443 15.68 5.46 20.44
C ASN A 443 14.41 5.29 19.60
N ILE A 444 13.36 4.71 20.17
CA ILE A 444 12.05 4.55 19.51
C ILE A 444 11.41 5.93 19.30
N ALA A 445 11.38 6.77 20.35
CA ALA A 445 10.83 8.12 20.27
C ALA A 445 11.58 8.99 19.26
N ASP A 446 12.92 8.95 19.27
CA ASP A 446 13.78 9.65 18.31
C ASP A 446 13.55 9.17 16.87
N PHE A 447 13.38 7.86 16.68
CA PHE A 447 13.04 7.29 15.35
C PHE A 447 11.73 7.85 14.82
N TRP A 448 10.66 7.84 15.62
CA TRP A 448 9.36 8.36 15.19
C TRP A 448 9.39 9.87 14.95
N HIS A 449 10.03 10.63 15.81
CA HIS A 449 10.20 12.07 15.64
C HIS A 449 10.94 12.42 14.32
N LYS A 450 12.03 11.71 14.00
CA LYS A 450 12.80 11.91 12.77
C LYS A 450 12.05 11.51 11.49
N ASN A 451 11.02 10.68 11.62
CA ASN A 451 10.23 10.17 10.50
C ASN A 451 8.78 10.70 10.48
N GLU A 452 8.41 11.61 11.38
CA GLU A 452 7.05 12.12 11.55
C GLU A 452 6.47 12.69 10.23
N ASP A 453 7.19 13.61 9.56
CA ASP A 453 6.73 14.19 8.27
C ASP A 453 6.58 13.11 7.19
N PHE A 454 7.44 12.10 7.18
CA PHE A 454 7.34 10.98 6.23
C PHE A 454 6.10 10.12 6.49
N VAL A 455 5.85 9.75 7.74
CA VAL A 455 4.66 9.00 8.17
C VAL A 455 3.39 9.79 7.85
N ASN A 456 3.35 11.08 8.18
CA ASN A 456 2.20 11.95 7.89
C ASN A 456 1.91 12.05 6.40
N ASN A 457 2.93 12.13 5.53
CA ASN A 457 2.71 12.16 4.09
C ASN A 457 2.17 10.82 3.54
N ILE A 458 2.57 9.68 4.09
CA ILE A 458 1.99 8.38 3.73
C ILE A 458 0.52 8.29 4.18
N SER A 459 0.24 8.66 5.43
CA SER A 459 -1.13 8.70 5.97
C SER A 459 -2.03 9.62 5.15
N LEU A 460 -1.51 10.77 4.73
CA LEU A 460 -2.22 11.72 3.87
C LEU A 460 -2.54 11.11 2.50
N ILE A 461 -1.59 10.42 1.85
CA ILE A 461 -1.85 9.73 0.58
C ILE A 461 -2.97 8.70 0.76
N VAL A 462 -2.91 7.91 1.84
CA VAL A 462 -3.92 6.88 2.11
C VAL A 462 -5.29 7.50 2.32
N ARG A 463 -5.42 8.48 3.21
CA ARG A 463 -6.71 9.15 3.48
C ARG A 463 -7.29 9.81 2.24
N LEU A 464 -6.49 10.61 1.54
CA LEU A 464 -6.95 11.36 0.37
C LEU A 464 -7.29 10.44 -0.83
N THR A 465 -6.56 9.35 -1.02
CA THR A 465 -6.86 8.38 -2.10
C THR A 465 -8.15 7.61 -1.78
N ASN A 466 -8.35 7.24 -0.52
CA ASN A 466 -9.61 6.64 -0.07
C ASN A 466 -10.78 7.59 -0.29
N ASP A 467 -10.70 8.85 0.16
CA ASP A 467 -11.76 9.85 0.00
C ASP A 467 -12.13 10.07 -1.48
N LEU A 468 -11.14 10.13 -2.39
CA LEU A 468 -11.41 10.23 -3.83
C LEU A 468 -12.19 9.04 -4.38
N ALA A 469 -12.02 7.85 -3.81
CA ALA A 469 -12.66 6.64 -4.29
C ALA A 469 -14.03 6.39 -3.64
N THR A 470 -14.25 6.83 -2.40
CA THR A 470 -15.42 6.44 -1.58
C THR A 470 -16.42 7.56 -1.33
N SER A 471 -16.00 8.84 -1.45
CA SER A 471 -16.78 10.02 -1.04
C SER A 471 -18.23 10.02 -1.58
N ARG A 472 -18.44 9.68 -2.85
CA ARG A 472 -19.81 9.65 -3.44
C ARG A 472 -20.68 8.57 -2.82
N ALA A 473 -20.14 7.36 -2.66
CA ALA A 473 -20.87 6.24 -2.06
C ALA A 473 -21.18 6.48 -0.58
N GLU A 474 -20.30 7.17 0.13
CA GLU A 474 -20.50 7.57 1.52
C GLU A 474 -21.55 8.65 1.65
N GLN A 475 -21.55 9.67 0.78
CA GLN A 475 -22.59 10.69 0.72
C GLN A 475 -23.99 10.11 0.47
N GLU A 476 -24.13 9.17 -0.46
CA GLU A 476 -25.39 8.48 -0.75
C GLU A 476 -25.93 7.71 0.46
N ARG A 477 -25.04 7.24 1.34
CA ARG A 477 -25.38 6.57 2.61
C ARG A 477 -25.67 7.54 3.77
N GLY A 478 -25.61 8.85 3.52
CA GLY A 478 -25.78 9.87 4.56
C GLY A 478 -24.51 10.12 5.36
N GLY A 479 -23.37 9.95 4.73
CA GLY A 479 -22.09 9.68 5.32
C GLY A 479 -21.33 10.80 6.00
N ALA A 480 -20.18 10.38 6.51
CA ALA A 480 -19.20 11.18 7.22
C ALA A 480 -18.56 12.28 6.33
N PRO A 481 -17.93 13.29 6.93
CA PRO A 481 -17.12 14.25 6.19
C PRO A 481 -16.00 13.56 5.40
N SER A 482 -15.68 14.08 4.22
CA SER A 482 -14.48 13.71 3.45
C SER A 482 -13.66 14.98 3.15
N ALA A 483 -12.38 14.82 2.80
CA ALA A 483 -11.52 15.94 2.42
C ALA A 483 -12.13 16.78 1.29
N ILE A 484 -12.83 16.13 0.34
CA ILE A 484 -13.51 16.78 -0.77
C ILE A 484 -14.61 17.69 -0.24
N LEU A 485 -15.50 17.18 0.62
CA LEU A 485 -16.59 17.93 1.21
C LEU A 485 -16.13 19.08 2.11
N CYS A 486 -15.12 18.83 2.95
CA CYS A 486 -14.53 19.85 3.79
C CYS A 486 -13.98 21.01 2.95
N TYR A 487 -13.20 20.69 1.90
CA TYR A 487 -12.63 21.71 1.03
C TYR A 487 -13.71 22.47 0.23
N MET A 488 -14.72 21.78 -0.31
CA MET A 488 -15.85 22.42 -1.01
C MET A 488 -16.58 23.43 -0.11
N ARG A 489 -16.81 23.09 1.15
CA ARG A 489 -17.49 23.98 2.11
C ARG A 489 -16.65 25.18 2.48
N GLU A 490 -15.36 24.99 2.75
CA GLU A 490 -14.47 26.11 3.10
C GLU A 490 -14.29 27.12 1.99
N THR A 491 -14.18 26.65 0.75
CA THR A 491 -13.79 27.49 -0.38
C THR A 491 -14.93 27.80 -1.34
N ASN A 492 -16.09 27.19 -1.12
CA ASN A 492 -17.29 27.33 -1.98
C ASN A 492 -17.01 27.05 -3.47
N VAL A 493 -16.29 25.95 -3.74
CA VAL A 493 -15.94 25.49 -5.10
C VAL A 493 -16.74 24.25 -5.49
N SER A 494 -16.72 23.90 -6.79
CA SER A 494 -17.32 22.66 -7.29
C SER A 494 -16.49 21.43 -6.88
N GLU A 495 -17.12 20.26 -6.92
CA GLU A 495 -16.50 18.96 -6.65
C GLU A 495 -15.25 18.74 -7.53
N ASP A 496 -15.33 19.04 -8.85
CA ASP A 496 -14.20 18.87 -9.76
C ASP A 496 -12.97 19.69 -9.34
N ILE A 497 -13.18 20.93 -8.85
CA ILE A 497 -12.09 21.80 -8.36
C ILE A 497 -11.53 21.23 -7.05
N ALA A 498 -12.40 20.73 -6.17
CA ALA A 498 -11.97 20.10 -4.94
C ALA A 498 -11.16 18.82 -5.22
N GLU A 499 -11.63 17.94 -6.11
CA GLU A 499 -10.87 16.74 -6.52
C GLU A 499 -9.51 17.09 -7.10
N MET A 500 -9.42 18.12 -7.97
CA MET A 500 -8.12 18.57 -8.50
C MET A 500 -7.18 19.03 -7.38
N LYS A 501 -7.70 19.74 -6.39
CA LYS A 501 -6.92 20.16 -5.22
C LYS A 501 -6.42 18.96 -4.43
N ILE A 502 -7.28 17.98 -4.13
CA ILE A 502 -6.93 16.77 -3.40
C ILE A 502 -5.86 15.96 -4.17
N LYS A 503 -6.02 15.78 -5.48
CA LYS A 503 -5.01 15.14 -6.35
C LYS A 503 -3.65 15.87 -6.29
N GLY A 504 -3.67 17.21 -6.29
CA GLY A 504 -2.47 18.02 -6.10
C GLY A 504 -1.79 17.83 -4.73
N MET A 505 -2.58 17.61 -3.68
CA MET A 505 -2.04 17.31 -2.33
C MET A 505 -1.37 15.92 -2.30
N ILE A 506 -1.97 14.92 -2.94
CA ILE A 506 -1.37 13.57 -3.10
C ILE A 506 -0.04 13.67 -3.87
N ASP A 507 0.01 14.41 -4.97
CA ASP A 507 1.24 14.59 -5.75
C ASP A 507 2.34 15.29 -4.92
N LYS A 508 1.97 16.30 -4.12
CA LYS A 508 2.91 16.97 -3.21
C LYS A 508 3.43 16.04 -2.11
N ALA A 509 2.56 15.20 -1.54
CA ALA A 509 2.97 14.21 -0.56
C ALA A 509 3.97 13.20 -1.15
N TRP A 510 3.74 12.72 -2.38
CA TRP A 510 4.69 11.86 -3.10
C TRP A 510 6.06 12.53 -3.31
N LYS A 511 6.10 13.80 -3.67
CA LYS A 511 7.37 14.56 -3.82
C LYS A 511 8.16 14.61 -2.52
N LYS A 512 7.49 14.77 -1.38
CA LYS A 512 8.13 14.75 -0.05
C LYS A 512 8.65 13.35 0.31
N ILE A 513 7.86 12.29 -0.01
CA ILE A 513 8.30 10.90 0.16
C ILE A 513 9.55 10.62 -0.68
N ASN A 514 9.57 11.01 -1.96
CA ASN A 514 10.73 10.90 -2.83
C ASN A 514 11.96 11.58 -2.22
N GLY A 515 11.78 12.78 -1.66
CA GLY A 515 12.84 13.51 -0.98
C GLY A 515 13.37 12.79 0.27
N LYS A 516 12.53 12.08 1.01
CA LYS A 516 12.94 11.24 2.14
C LYS A 516 13.73 10.02 1.66
N CYS A 517 13.21 9.29 0.66
CA CYS A 517 13.87 8.13 0.07
C CYS A 517 15.28 8.47 -0.42
N LEU A 518 15.43 9.59 -1.13
CA LEU A 518 16.71 10.05 -1.68
C LEU A 518 17.73 10.45 -0.60
N ARG A 519 17.28 10.91 0.57
CA ARG A 519 18.15 11.36 1.67
C ARG A 519 18.45 10.29 2.70
N THR A 520 17.71 9.16 2.65
CA THR A 520 17.87 8.11 3.64
C THR A 520 19.18 7.36 3.42
N PRO A 521 20.03 7.22 4.46
CA PRO A 521 21.22 6.39 4.38
C PRO A 521 20.87 4.95 4.01
N GLN A 522 21.70 4.31 3.20
CA GLN A 522 21.54 2.90 2.79
C GLN A 522 21.90 1.96 3.96
N VAL A 523 21.20 2.12 5.10
CA VAL A 523 21.28 1.23 6.25
C VAL A 523 20.17 0.19 6.11
N PRO A 524 20.45 -1.13 6.13
CA PRO A 524 19.48 -2.17 5.75
C PRO A 524 18.12 -2.05 6.45
N PHE A 525 18.10 -1.87 7.77
CA PHE A 525 16.85 -1.70 8.53
C PHE A 525 16.06 -0.47 8.09
N LEU A 526 16.71 0.69 8.01
CA LEU A 526 16.04 1.94 7.65
C LEU A 526 15.53 1.89 6.21
N SER A 527 16.32 1.31 5.29
CA SER A 527 15.92 1.10 3.91
C SER A 527 14.72 0.16 3.81
N SER A 528 14.70 -0.94 4.57
CA SER A 528 13.57 -1.87 4.61
C SER A 528 12.30 -1.19 5.14
N PHE A 529 12.39 -0.45 6.25
CA PHE A 529 11.27 0.29 6.80
C PHE A 529 10.71 1.34 5.82
N ILE A 530 11.58 2.15 5.19
CA ILE A 530 11.18 3.16 4.20
C ILE A 530 10.50 2.51 2.99
N ASN A 531 11.01 1.37 2.53
CA ASN A 531 10.41 0.63 1.42
C ASN A 531 9.01 0.10 1.78
N ILE A 532 8.85 -0.53 2.95
CA ILE A 532 7.55 -1.01 3.44
C ILE A 532 6.57 0.16 3.55
N ALA A 533 6.98 1.25 4.19
CA ALA A 533 6.16 2.43 4.35
C ALA A 533 5.75 3.06 3.00
N THR A 534 6.68 3.17 2.05
CA THR A 534 6.38 3.65 0.68
C THR A 534 5.43 2.69 -0.05
N ASN A 535 5.56 1.38 0.17
CA ASN A 535 4.66 0.38 -0.40
C ASN A 535 3.23 0.49 0.14
N ILE A 536 3.01 1.01 1.36
CA ILE A 536 1.66 1.34 1.83
C ILE A 536 1.00 2.35 0.88
N GLY A 537 1.69 3.45 0.55
CA GLY A 537 1.18 4.43 -0.41
C GLY A 537 0.92 3.83 -1.80
N ARG A 538 1.78 2.90 -2.26
CA ARG A 538 1.58 2.18 -3.54
C ARG A 538 0.38 1.24 -3.49
N MET A 539 0.20 0.52 -2.37
CA MET A 539 -0.94 -0.38 -2.18
C MET A 539 -2.27 0.34 -2.27
N VAL A 540 -2.36 1.53 -1.70
CA VAL A 540 -3.59 2.33 -1.72
C VAL A 540 -3.98 2.74 -3.14
N HIS A 541 -3.02 3.16 -3.96
CA HIS A 541 -3.31 3.42 -5.37
C HIS A 541 -3.82 2.18 -6.11
N ASN A 542 -3.20 1.02 -5.83
CA ASN A 542 -3.63 -0.25 -6.44
C ASN A 542 -5.04 -0.67 -5.99
N LEU A 543 -5.36 -0.41 -4.71
CA LEU A 543 -6.62 -0.80 -4.08
C LEU A 543 -7.80 0.06 -4.55
N TYR A 544 -7.57 1.36 -4.74
CA TYR A 544 -8.62 2.35 -5.04
C TYR A 544 -8.62 2.86 -6.49
N GLN A 545 -7.82 2.27 -7.38
CA GLN A 545 -7.72 2.68 -8.79
C GLN A 545 -9.08 2.64 -9.51
N ASP A 546 -9.88 1.62 -9.24
CA ASP A 546 -11.20 1.40 -9.86
C ASP A 546 -12.38 1.55 -8.87
N GLY A 547 -12.20 2.30 -7.78
CA GLY A 547 -13.12 2.44 -6.67
C GLY A 547 -12.69 1.61 -5.47
N ASP A 548 -13.56 1.39 -4.48
CA ASP A 548 -13.22 0.66 -3.26
C ASP A 548 -13.00 -0.84 -3.51
N GLY A 549 -11.76 -1.22 -3.82
CA GLY A 549 -11.35 -2.61 -4.07
C GLY A 549 -11.28 -3.48 -2.81
N PHE A 550 -11.36 -2.90 -1.60
CA PHE A 550 -11.42 -3.66 -0.37
C PHE A 550 -12.85 -4.14 -0.06
N SER A 551 -13.84 -3.29 -0.31
CA SER A 551 -15.25 -3.65 -0.15
C SER A 551 -15.80 -4.43 -1.35
N ASP A 552 -15.35 -4.13 -2.58
CA ASP A 552 -15.76 -4.83 -3.81
C ASP A 552 -14.70 -5.83 -4.28
N GLN A 553 -14.78 -7.05 -3.74
CA GLN A 553 -13.83 -8.14 -4.01
C GLN A 553 -13.78 -8.58 -5.48
N GLU A 554 -14.84 -8.38 -6.27
CA GLU A 554 -14.90 -8.83 -7.67
C GLU A 554 -13.83 -8.14 -8.54
N LYS A 555 -13.53 -6.88 -8.25
CA LYS A 555 -12.54 -6.08 -9.00
C LYS A 555 -11.11 -6.61 -8.85
N GLY A 556 -10.71 -6.95 -7.62
CA GLY A 556 -9.37 -7.44 -7.31
C GLY A 556 -9.18 -8.96 -7.49
N SER A 557 -10.27 -9.74 -7.54
CA SER A 557 -10.22 -11.21 -7.44
C SER A 557 -9.38 -11.88 -8.53
N ARG A 558 -9.44 -11.40 -9.77
CA ARG A 558 -8.66 -11.95 -10.88
C ARG A 558 -7.15 -11.74 -10.69
N LEU A 559 -6.76 -10.55 -10.24
CA LEU A 559 -5.36 -10.26 -9.94
C LEU A 559 -4.86 -11.15 -8.80
N ILE A 560 -5.63 -11.25 -7.72
CA ILE A 560 -5.31 -12.08 -6.56
C ILE A 560 -5.18 -13.55 -6.98
N GLN A 561 -6.14 -14.10 -7.73
CA GLN A 561 -6.11 -15.46 -8.23
C GLN A 561 -4.88 -15.70 -9.12
N SER A 562 -4.58 -14.77 -10.03
CA SER A 562 -3.41 -14.85 -10.91
C SER A 562 -2.10 -14.87 -10.10
N LEU A 563 -1.97 -14.01 -9.09
CA LEU A 563 -0.75 -13.93 -8.28
C LEU A 563 -0.58 -15.14 -7.33
N LEU A 564 -1.68 -15.69 -6.80
CA LEU A 564 -1.61 -16.78 -5.83
C LEU A 564 -1.69 -18.18 -6.44
N ALA A 565 -2.45 -18.38 -7.54
CA ALA A 565 -2.79 -19.72 -7.99
C ALA A 565 -2.29 -20.08 -9.39
N GLU A 566 -1.86 -19.12 -10.20
CA GLU A 566 -1.51 -19.35 -11.61
C GLU A 566 0.01 -19.22 -11.81
N PRO A 567 0.78 -20.32 -11.85
CA PRO A 567 2.20 -20.26 -12.12
C PRO A 567 2.47 -19.90 -13.58
N LEU A 568 3.65 -19.36 -13.86
CA LEU A 568 4.15 -19.09 -15.19
C LEU A 568 4.77 -20.38 -15.79
N LEU A 569 4.55 -20.59 -17.08
CA LEU A 569 5.20 -21.68 -17.81
C LEU A 569 6.68 -21.34 -18.03
N LEU A 570 7.55 -22.24 -17.58
CA LEU A 570 9.01 -22.15 -17.77
C LEU A 570 9.39 -22.56 -19.18
#